data_3ac903d99bad943c8342f7a8c29481f6
#
_entry.id   3ac903d99bad943c8342f7a8c29481f6
#
_cell.length_a   1.000
_cell.length_b   1.000
_cell.length_c   1.000
_cell.angle_alpha   90.00
_cell.angle_beta   90.00
_cell.angle_gamma   90.00
#
_symmetry.space_group_name_H-M   'P 1'
#
loop_
_entity.id
_entity.type
_entity.pdbx_description
1 polymer ?
#
loop_
_entity_poly.entity_id
_entity_poly.type
_entity_poly.pdbx_seq_one_letter_code
_entity_poly.pdbx_strand_id
1 'polypeptide(L)'
;MSTAKRLFDVVGAAAGLLVFSPVMAVLAAAILVEDGRPVLFRQVRLGRARRPFTILKFRTMTDGRITRVGRVLRATGLDELPQFVNILHGDMSAVGPRPLADTDVRRLGWTVPRFDFRWRVLPGLTGLAQVMGAPSGRQSASLDRWYVGYGSLSLDVRLVALSFAINALGKMRIRQWLMRARRKTKKARQRQNAGGPLRDSIANATD
;
A
#
# COMPACT_ATOMS: atom_id res chain seq x y z
N MET A 1 -7.97 -1.40 -17.30
CA MET A 1 -8.74 -1.16 -16.06
C MET A 1 -10.21 -1.33 -16.43
N SER A 2 -10.98 -2.14 -15.71
CA SER A 2 -12.40 -2.33 -15.97
C SER A 2 -13.18 -1.07 -15.57
N THR A 3 -14.34 -0.84 -16.22
CA THR A 3 -15.25 0.27 -15.89
C THR A 3 -15.70 0.19 -14.43
N ALA A 4 -15.97 -1.02 -13.91
CA ALA A 4 -16.37 -1.23 -12.52
C ALA A 4 -15.28 -0.79 -11.54
N LYS A 5 -13.99 -1.09 -11.83
CA LYS A 5 -12.88 -0.62 -10.99
C LYS A 5 -12.77 0.91 -11.02
N ARG A 6 -12.92 1.53 -12.18
CA ARG A 6 -12.87 3.00 -12.27
C ARG A 6 -14.03 3.65 -11.50
N LEU A 7 -15.23 3.09 -11.60
CA LEU A 7 -16.37 3.57 -10.84
C LEU A 7 -16.12 3.45 -9.33
N PHE A 8 -15.61 2.31 -8.87
CA PHE A 8 -15.20 2.12 -7.47
C PHE A 8 -14.19 3.17 -7.01
N ASP A 9 -13.15 3.44 -7.82
CA ASP A 9 -12.13 4.43 -7.52
C ASP A 9 -12.72 5.84 -7.39
N VAL A 10 -13.56 6.25 -8.36
CA VAL A 10 -14.16 7.60 -8.39
C VAL A 10 -15.16 7.79 -7.24
N VAL A 11 -16.07 6.83 -7.05
CA VAL A 11 -17.08 6.91 -5.97
C VAL A 11 -16.38 6.87 -4.60
N GLY A 12 -15.41 5.98 -4.42
CA GLY A 12 -14.64 5.88 -3.19
C GLY A 12 -13.83 7.15 -2.88
N ALA A 13 -13.19 7.73 -3.89
CA ALA A 13 -12.43 8.97 -3.72
C ALA A 13 -13.33 10.19 -3.45
N ALA A 14 -14.45 10.30 -4.14
CA ALA A 14 -15.43 11.38 -3.90
C ALA A 14 -16.03 11.28 -2.48
N ALA A 15 -16.46 10.09 -2.08
CA ALA A 15 -16.95 9.83 -0.72
C ALA A 15 -15.85 10.11 0.33
N GLY A 16 -14.61 9.69 0.05
CA GLY A 16 -13.47 9.97 0.93
C GLY A 16 -13.21 11.47 1.09
N LEU A 17 -13.20 12.24 0.01
CA LEU A 17 -13.07 13.70 0.08
C LEU A 17 -14.19 14.34 0.88
N LEU A 18 -15.45 13.92 0.66
CA LEU A 18 -16.58 14.45 1.38
C LEU A 18 -16.49 14.17 2.89
N VAL A 19 -16.25 12.92 3.26
CA VAL A 19 -16.19 12.47 4.66
C VAL A 19 -14.98 13.06 5.39
N PHE A 20 -13.81 13.11 4.75
CA PHE A 20 -12.59 13.60 5.37
C PHE A 20 -12.35 15.09 5.18
N SER A 21 -13.19 15.84 4.43
CA SER A 21 -13.01 17.28 4.22
C SER A 21 -12.91 18.10 5.52
N PRO A 22 -13.71 17.86 6.58
CA PRO A 22 -13.56 18.61 7.83
C PRO A 22 -12.20 18.31 8.50
N VAL A 23 -11.80 17.04 8.50
CA VAL A 23 -10.48 16.64 9.03
C VAL A 23 -9.36 17.26 8.22
N MET A 24 -9.46 17.25 6.88
CA MET A 24 -8.48 17.87 6.00
C MET A 24 -8.35 19.37 6.24
N ALA A 25 -9.47 20.08 6.49
CA ALA A 25 -9.46 21.50 6.82
C ALA A 25 -8.72 21.78 8.15
N VAL A 26 -9.00 20.99 9.20
CA VAL A 26 -8.31 21.10 10.49
C VAL A 26 -6.81 20.82 10.33
N LEU A 27 -6.43 19.78 9.58
CA LEU A 27 -5.02 19.44 9.35
C LEU A 27 -4.31 20.54 8.54
N ALA A 28 -4.98 21.11 7.53
CA ALA A 28 -4.45 22.23 6.76
C ALA A 28 -4.21 23.45 7.63
N ALA A 29 -5.15 23.78 8.51
CA ALA A 29 -5.01 24.88 9.49
C ALA A 29 -3.85 24.60 10.46
N ALA A 30 -3.73 23.39 11.00
CA ALA A 30 -2.65 23.01 11.90
C ALA A 30 -1.26 23.15 11.24
N ILE A 31 -1.11 22.73 9.99
CA ILE A 31 0.13 22.88 9.22
C ILE A 31 0.41 24.38 8.99
N LEU A 32 -0.62 25.16 8.67
CA LEU A 32 -0.49 26.58 8.40
C LEU A 32 0.00 27.35 9.64
N VAL A 33 -0.51 26.97 10.82
CA VAL A 33 -0.13 27.58 12.11
C VAL A 33 1.28 27.16 12.54
N GLU A 34 1.66 25.88 12.37
CA GLU A 34 2.98 25.39 12.79
C GLU A 34 4.09 25.82 11.84
N ASP A 35 3.88 25.72 10.53
CA ASP A 35 4.94 25.78 9.52
C ASP A 35 4.70 26.84 8.42
N GLY A 36 3.51 27.48 8.38
CA GLY A 36 3.14 28.39 7.32
C GLY A 36 2.85 27.68 5.98
N ARG A 37 2.98 28.41 4.87
CA ARG A 37 2.75 27.91 3.50
C ARG A 37 4.01 27.25 2.95
N PRO A 38 3.90 26.31 2.00
CA PRO A 38 2.68 25.70 1.46
C PRO A 38 2.14 24.57 2.36
N VAL A 39 0.82 24.37 2.41
CA VAL A 39 0.16 23.31 3.16
C VAL A 39 0.34 21.94 2.48
N LEU A 40 0.34 21.94 1.14
CA LEU A 40 0.49 20.73 0.33
C LEU A 40 1.93 20.56 -0.16
N PHE A 41 2.42 19.36 0.01
CA PHE A 41 3.63 18.85 -0.65
C PHE A 41 3.25 18.27 -2.00
N ARG A 42 4.04 18.61 -3.02
CA ARG A 42 3.87 18.16 -4.40
C ARG A 42 5.15 17.50 -4.87
N GLN A 43 5.03 16.34 -5.51
CA GLN A 43 6.18 15.63 -6.07
C GLN A 43 5.79 14.89 -7.34
N VAL A 44 6.66 14.94 -8.35
CA VAL A 44 6.46 14.16 -9.57
C VAL A 44 6.71 12.68 -9.29
N ARG A 45 5.78 11.85 -9.72
CA ARG A 45 5.82 10.40 -9.65
C ARG A 45 5.51 9.80 -11.01
N LEU A 46 5.90 8.53 -11.21
CA LEU A 46 5.57 7.79 -12.43
C LEU A 46 4.26 7.01 -12.25
N GLY A 47 3.34 7.24 -13.15
CA GLY A 47 2.04 6.59 -13.24
C GLY A 47 2.01 5.46 -14.28
N ARG A 48 0.81 5.13 -14.79
CA ARG A 48 0.62 4.15 -15.85
C ARG A 48 1.37 4.57 -17.11
N ALA A 49 1.96 3.60 -17.82
CA ALA A 49 2.82 3.81 -18.98
C ALA A 49 4.01 4.75 -18.71
N ARG A 50 4.50 4.79 -17.46
CA ARG A 50 5.57 5.70 -16.98
C ARG A 50 5.25 7.19 -17.17
N ARG A 51 4.00 7.57 -17.41
CA ARG A 51 3.59 8.97 -17.54
C ARG A 51 3.80 9.69 -16.20
N PRO A 52 4.50 10.82 -16.18
CA PRO A 52 4.67 11.57 -14.94
C PRO A 52 3.36 12.22 -14.52
N PHE A 53 3.10 12.26 -13.23
CA PHE A 53 2.01 13.00 -12.61
C PHE A 53 2.46 13.60 -11.28
N THR A 54 1.75 14.61 -10.79
CA THR A 54 2.06 15.25 -9.52
C THR A 54 1.21 14.64 -8.41
N ILE A 55 1.86 13.91 -7.49
CA ILE A 55 1.20 13.40 -6.28
C ILE A 55 0.97 14.55 -5.28
N LEU A 56 -0.18 14.56 -4.63
CA LEU A 56 -0.55 15.52 -3.62
C LEU A 56 -0.51 14.89 -2.23
N LYS A 57 0.12 15.56 -1.28
CA LYS A 57 0.15 15.15 0.14
C LYS A 57 0.10 16.38 1.02
N PHE A 58 -0.31 16.23 2.27
CA PHE A 58 -0.02 17.24 3.27
C PHE A 58 1.48 17.33 3.53
N ARG A 59 1.98 18.55 3.72
CA ARG A 59 3.37 18.78 4.10
C ARG A 59 3.62 18.28 5.52
N THR A 60 4.64 17.47 5.68
CA THR A 60 5.02 16.85 6.96
C THR A 60 6.45 17.14 7.36
N MET A 61 7.15 17.92 6.55
CA MET A 61 8.56 18.27 6.76
C MET A 61 8.82 19.73 6.36
N THR A 62 9.69 20.38 7.11
CA THR A 62 10.25 21.72 6.83
C THR A 62 11.74 21.66 7.10
N ASP A 63 12.57 22.17 6.19
CA ASP A 63 14.04 22.19 6.26
C ASP A 63 14.67 20.81 6.56
N GLY A 64 14.13 19.78 5.92
CA GLY A 64 14.61 18.39 6.09
C GLY A 64 14.19 17.71 7.42
N ARG A 65 13.45 18.41 8.29
CA ARG A 65 13.00 17.91 9.59
C ARG A 65 11.50 17.61 9.58
N ILE A 66 11.10 16.51 10.24
CA ILE A 66 9.68 16.18 10.41
C ILE A 66 9.09 17.11 11.48
N THR A 67 7.98 17.79 11.13
CA THR A 67 7.28 18.71 12.04
C THR A 67 6.45 17.93 13.09
N ARG A 68 5.93 18.62 14.11
CA ARG A 68 5.09 17.97 15.16
C ARG A 68 3.80 17.43 14.55
N VAL A 69 3.09 18.27 13.78
CA VAL A 69 1.90 17.86 13.02
C VAL A 69 2.27 16.76 12.02
N GLY A 70 3.37 16.92 11.29
CA GLY A 70 3.87 15.93 10.31
C GLY A 70 4.13 14.55 10.90
N ARG A 71 4.56 14.46 12.17
CA ARG A 71 4.75 13.19 12.87
C ARG A 71 3.44 12.45 13.07
N VAL A 72 2.39 13.16 13.50
CA VAL A 72 1.05 12.61 13.66
C VAL A 72 0.48 12.16 12.31
N LEU A 73 0.57 13.03 11.28
CA LEU A 73 0.10 12.73 9.93
C LEU A 73 0.74 11.45 9.37
N ARG A 74 2.05 11.29 9.49
CA ARG A 74 2.78 10.09 9.01
C ARG A 74 2.45 8.83 9.83
N ALA A 75 2.23 8.98 11.12
CA ALA A 75 1.87 7.85 11.99
C ALA A 75 0.48 7.30 11.66
N THR A 76 -0.46 8.19 11.30
CA THR A 76 -1.85 7.86 10.97
C THR A 76 -2.10 7.63 9.49
N GLY A 77 -1.18 8.06 8.60
CA GLY A 77 -1.36 8.03 7.15
C GLY A 77 -2.28 9.14 6.61
N LEU A 78 -2.68 10.09 7.44
CA LEU A 78 -3.55 11.20 7.05
C LEU A 78 -2.86 12.21 6.11
N ASP A 79 -1.53 12.18 6.02
CA ASP A 79 -0.78 12.96 5.04
C ASP A 79 -1.14 12.60 3.59
N GLU A 80 -1.69 11.42 3.35
CA GLU A 80 -2.03 10.92 2.02
C GLU A 80 -3.46 11.25 1.58
N LEU A 81 -4.32 11.84 2.43
CA LEU A 81 -5.70 12.19 2.09
C LEU A 81 -5.84 13.07 0.82
N PRO A 82 -4.96 14.05 0.54
CA PRO A 82 -5.05 14.83 -0.69
C PRO A 82 -4.91 14.00 -1.98
N GLN A 83 -4.40 12.77 -1.91
CA GLN A 83 -4.31 11.87 -3.08
C GLN A 83 -5.67 11.41 -3.59
N PHE A 84 -6.77 11.56 -2.84
CA PHE A 84 -8.11 11.36 -3.40
C PHE A 84 -8.36 12.23 -4.63
N VAL A 85 -7.80 13.44 -4.69
CA VAL A 85 -7.84 14.29 -5.87
C VAL A 85 -7.12 13.65 -7.05
N ASN A 86 -5.95 13.02 -6.83
CA ASN A 86 -5.25 12.29 -7.90
C ASN A 86 -6.05 11.08 -8.41
N ILE A 87 -6.83 10.43 -7.53
CA ILE A 87 -7.72 9.34 -7.94
C ILE A 87 -8.86 9.89 -8.83
N LEU A 88 -9.47 11.00 -8.44
CA LEU A 88 -10.54 11.64 -9.25
C LEU A 88 -10.03 12.08 -10.61
N HIS A 89 -8.83 12.65 -10.70
CA HIS A 89 -8.20 13.03 -11.98
C HIS A 89 -7.85 11.81 -12.85
N GLY A 90 -7.69 10.61 -12.28
CA GLY A 90 -7.33 9.41 -13.02
C GLY A 90 -5.83 9.13 -13.09
N ASP A 91 -5.04 9.87 -12.36
CA ASP A 91 -3.59 9.62 -12.20
C ASP A 91 -3.33 8.39 -11.34
N MET A 92 -4.24 8.13 -10.38
CA MET A 92 -4.15 7.07 -9.40
C MET A 92 -5.43 6.24 -9.32
N SER A 93 -5.33 5.10 -8.67
CA SER A 93 -6.41 4.23 -8.23
C SER A 93 -6.41 4.14 -6.70
N ALA A 94 -7.52 3.75 -6.09
CA ALA A 94 -7.56 3.43 -4.67
C ALA A 94 -6.56 2.31 -4.33
N VAL A 95 -6.47 1.29 -5.20
CA VAL A 95 -5.58 0.13 -5.00
C VAL A 95 -4.70 -0.10 -6.22
N GLY A 96 -3.38 -0.22 -5.97
CA GLY A 96 -2.38 -0.47 -7.00
C GLY A 96 -0.95 -0.48 -6.44
N PRO A 97 0.06 -0.71 -7.29
CA PRO A 97 1.46 -0.53 -6.90
C PRO A 97 1.74 0.89 -6.42
N ARG A 98 2.58 1.03 -5.38
CA ARG A 98 2.93 2.36 -4.84
C ARG A 98 3.55 3.26 -5.91
N PRO A 99 3.11 4.54 -6.08
CA PRO A 99 3.74 5.46 -7.03
C PRO A 99 5.18 5.79 -6.60
N LEU A 100 6.12 5.69 -7.54
CA LEU A 100 7.55 5.92 -7.32
C LEU A 100 8.03 7.14 -8.09
N ALA A 101 8.99 7.88 -7.53
CA ALA A 101 9.76 8.87 -8.27
C ALA A 101 10.75 8.15 -9.21
N ASP A 102 11.20 8.83 -10.26
CA ASP A 102 12.21 8.28 -11.16
C ASP A 102 13.52 7.93 -10.42
N THR A 103 13.90 8.75 -9.45
CA THR A 103 15.04 8.49 -8.56
C THR A 103 14.88 7.20 -7.76
N ASP A 104 13.66 6.90 -7.27
CA ASP A 104 13.39 5.64 -6.55
C ASP A 104 13.47 4.44 -7.50
N VAL A 105 12.96 4.57 -8.73
CA VAL A 105 13.01 3.53 -9.76
C VAL A 105 14.47 3.18 -10.11
N ARG A 106 15.31 4.20 -10.30
CA ARG A 106 16.76 4.01 -10.56
C ARG A 106 17.47 3.37 -9.36
N ARG A 107 17.23 3.88 -8.13
CA ARG A 107 17.82 3.35 -6.91
C ARG A 107 17.46 1.89 -6.66
N LEU A 108 16.25 1.46 -7.01
CA LEU A 108 15.78 0.09 -6.89
C LEU A 108 16.25 -0.82 -8.03
N GLY A 109 16.88 -0.28 -9.08
CA GLY A 109 17.26 -1.02 -10.29
C GLY A 109 16.04 -1.47 -11.11
N TRP A 110 14.93 -0.72 -11.05
CA TRP A 110 13.67 -1.10 -11.71
C TRP A 110 13.48 -0.44 -13.07
N THR A 111 14.58 -0.02 -13.69
CA THR A 111 14.62 0.51 -15.06
C THR A 111 14.53 -0.58 -16.11
N VAL A 112 14.83 -1.83 -15.76
CA VAL A 112 14.87 -2.98 -16.69
C VAL A 112 13.47 -3.54 -16.98
N PRO A 113 13.25 -4.14 -18.19
CA PRO A 113 11.92 -4.57 -18.67
C PRO A 113 11.17 -5.53 -17.75
N ARG A 114 11.88 -6.33 -16.94
CA ARG A 114 11.25 -7.27 -16.00
C ARG A 114 10.34 -6.59 -14.95
N PHE A 115 10.42 -5.26 -14.76
CA PHE A 115 9.59 -4.48 -13.85
C PHE A 115 8.49 -3.68 -14.57
N ASP A 116 8.38 -3.77 -15.91
CA ASP A 116 7.41 -3.00 -16.69
C ASP A 116 5.95 -3.38 -16.40
N PHE A 117 5.72 -4.55 -15.80
CA PHE A 117 4.38 -4.94 -15.34
C PHE A 117 3.74 -3.88 -14.44
N ARG A 118 4.53 -3.14 -13.63
CA ARG A 118 4.04 -2.10 -12.72
C ARG A 118 3.35 -0.95 -13.45
N TRP A 119 3.84 -0.64 -14.65
CA TRP A 119 3.36 0.48 -15.47
C TRP A 119 2.14 0.12 -16.33
N ARG A 120 1.65 -1.12 -16.25
CA ARG A 120 0.43 -1.55 -16.94
C ARG A 120 -0.84 -1.10 -16.25
N VAL A 121 -0.77 -0.78 -14.96
CA VAL A 121 -1.89 -0.35 -14.13
C VAL A 121 -1.64 1.03 -13.54
N LEU A 122 -2.70 1.69 -13.03
CA LEU A 122 -2.54 2.91 -12.25
C LEU A 122 -1.86 2.62 -10.92
N PRO A 123 -1.02 3.53 -10.42
CA PRO A 123 -0.50 3.43 -9.06
C PRO A 123 -1.62 3.61 -8.04
N GLY A 124 -1.48 2.97 -6.88
CA GLY A 124 -2.49 2.98 -5.83
C GLY A 124 -2.17 3.88 -4.65
N LEU A 125 -3.22 4.43 -4.02
CA LEU A 125 -3.15 5.05 -2.70
C LEU A 125 -2.76 3.98 -1.65
N THR A 126 -3.38 2.80 -1.73
CA THR A 126 -2.94 1.59 -1.03
C THR A 126 -2.58 0.49 -2.02
N GLY A 127 -2.06 -0.63 -1.54
CA GLY A 127 -1.71 -1.76 -2.40
C GLY A 127 -1.23 -2.96 -1.60
N LEU A 128 -1.18 -4.11 -2.26
CA LEU A 128 -0.85 -5.38 -1.62
C LEU A 128 0.52 -5.34 -0.93
N ALA A 129 1.53 -4.76 -1.57
CA ALA A 129 2.87 -4.64 -1.00
C ALA A 129 2.89 -3.73 0.25
N GLN A 130 2.13 -2.64 0.24
CA GLN A 130 2.03 -1.71 1.37
C GLN A 130 1.33 -2.37 2.55
N VAL A 131 0.17 -2.99 2.32
CA VAL A 131 -0.64 -3.67 3.34
C VAL A 131 0.12 -4.84 3.96
N MET A 132 0.83 -5.63 3.14
CA MET A 132 1.65 -6.75 3.62
C MET A 132 2.97 -6.30 4.29
N GLY A 133 3.29 -5.00 4.25
CA GLY A 133 4.50 -4.45 4.86
C GLY A 133 5.77 -5.06 4.27
N ALA A 134 5.88 -5.12 2.94
CA ALA A 134 7.02 -5.71 2.24
C ALA A 134 8.35 -5.06 2.70
N PRO A 135 9.27 -5.82 3.33
CA PRO A 135 10.48 -5.28 3.92
C PRO A 135 11.60 -4.96 2.90
N SER A 136 11.46 -5.41 1.66
CA SER A 136 12.47 -5.19 0.61
C SER A 136 11.84 -4.87 -0.73
N GLY A 137 12.60 -4.21 -1.61
CA GLY A 137 12.19 -3.93 -2.98
C GLY A 137 11.83 -5.21 -3.76
N ARG A 138 12.57 -6.31 -3.58
CA ARG A 138 12.26 -7.60 -4.23
C ARG A 138 10.90 -8.13 -3.83
N GLN A 139 10.57 -8.10 -2.54
CA GLN A 139 9.27 -8.57 -2.06
C GLN A 139 8.14 -7.64 -2.48
N SER A 140 8.38 -6.32 -2.45
CA SER A 140 7.42 -5.35 -2.99
C SER A 140 7.13 -5.64 -4.47
N ALA A 141 8.16 -5.83 -5.30
CA ALA A 141 7.99 -6.14 -6.71
C ALA A 141 7.24 -7.46 -6.95
N SER A 142 7.51 -8.50 -6.14
CA SER A 142 6.80 -9.79 -6.23
C SER A 142 5.32 -9.65 -5.91
N LEU A 143 4.96 -8.93 -4.84
CA LEU A 143 3.58 -8.67 -4.44
C LEU A 143 2.86 -7.77 -5.46
N ASP A 144 3.53 -6.75 -5.99
CA ASP A 144 3.00 -5.90 -7.05
C ASP A 144 2.76 -6.68 -8.34
N ARG A 145 3.68 -7.59 -8.72
CA ARG A 145 3.51 -8.47 -9.88
C ARG A 145 2.28 -9.37 -9.72
N TRP A 146 2.14 -9.97 -8.54
CA TRP A 146 0.99 -10.82 -8.24
C TRP A 146 -0.31 -10.00 -8.34
N TYR A 147 -0.36 -8.81 -7.74
CA TYR A 147 -1.52 -7.93 -7.82
C TYR A 147 -1.88 -7.53 -9.26
N VAL A 148 -0.88 -7.19 -10.07
CA VAL A 148 -1.11 -6.81 -11.49
C VAL A 148 -1.66 -7.99 -12.30
N GLY A 149 -1.25 -9.23 -11.98
CA GLY A 149 -1.73 -10.44 -12.67
C GLY A 149 -3.09 -10.95 -12.20
N TYR A 150 -3.39 -10.82 -10.90
CA TYR A 150 -4.54 -11.46 -10.27
C TYR A 150 -5.47 -10.49 -9.52
N GLY A 151 -5.26 -9.18 -9.67
CA GLY A 151 -6.09 -8.16 -9.03
C GLY A 151 -7.55 -8.26 -9.44
N SER A 152 -8.44 -8.12 -8.47
CA SER A 152 -9.89 -8.12 -8.66
C SER A 152 -10.53 -7.05 -7.80
N LEU A 153 -11.75 -6.63 -8.14
CA LEU A 153 -12.48 -5.64 -7.36
C LEU A 153 -12.74 -6.11 -5.92
N SER A 154 -13.00 -7.40 -5.72
CA SER A 154 -13.16 -7.97 -4.37
C SER A 154 -11.88 -7.92 -3.55
N LEU A 155 -10.72 -8.10 -4.19
CA LEU A 155 -9.43 -7.92 -3.55
C LEU A 155 -9.20 -6.44 -3.20
N ASP A 156 -9.55 -5.53 -4.10
CA ASP A 156 -9.41 -4.08 -3.87
C ASP A 156 -10.21 -3.63 -2.65
N VAL A 157 -11.48 -4.03 -2.53
CA VAL A 157 -12.31 -3.74 -1.35
C VAL A 157 -11.65 -4.25 -0.07
N ARG A 158 -11.14 -5.49 -0.07
CA ARG A 158 -10.44 -6.08 1.09
C ARG A 158 -9.16 -5.30 1.45
N LEU A 159 -8.38 -4.89 0.44
CA LEU A 159 -7.14 -4.14 0.67
C LEU A 159 -7.43 -2.73 1.20
N VAL A 160 -8.47 -2.06 0.72
CA VAL A 160 -8.92 -0.77 1.26
C VAL A 160 -9.34 -0.93 2.72
N ALA A 161 -10.24 -1.87 3.03
CA ALA A 161 -10.69 -2.12 4.39
C ALA A 161 -9.52 -2.43 5.34
N LEU A 162 -8.58 -3.30 4.90
CA LEU A 162 -7.41 -3.66 5.69
C LEU A 162 -6.44 -2.47 5.87
N SER A 163 -6.29 -1.62 4.86
CA SER A 163 -5.48 -0.40 4.96
C SER A 163 -6.06 0.57 5.99
N PHE A 164 -7.37 0.78 6.01
CA PHE A 164 -8.04 1.57 7.03
C PHE A 164 -7.85 0.97 8.43
N ALA A 165 -8.04 -0.34 8.58
CA ALA A 165 -7.82 -1.02 9.86
C ALA A 165 -6.36 -0.88 10.34
N ILE A 166 -5.38 -0.99 9.44
CA ILE A 166 -3.96 -0.80 9.76
C ILE A 166 -3.68 0.63 10.24
N ASN A 167 -4.28 1.62 9.61
CA ASN A 167 -4.08 3.02 9.98
C ASN A 167 -4.80 3.36 11.31
N ALA A 168 -6.01 2.84 11.54
CA ALA A 168 -6.79 3.07 12.76
C ALA A 168 -6.20 2.35 13.99
N LEU A 169 -5.76 1.10 13.85
CA LEU A 169 -5.25 0.27 14.95
C LEU A 169 -3.74 0.42 15.18
N GLY A 170 -3.06 1.16 14.30
CA GLY A 170 -1.62 1.36 14.31
C GLY A 170 -0.85 0.22 13.63
N LYS A 171 0.08 0.61 12.76
CA LYS A 171 0.91 -0.31 11.94
C LYS A 171 1.62 -1.40 12.75
N MET A 172 2.03 -1.10 13.98
CA MET A 172 2.75 -2.05 14.83
C MET A 172 1.86 -3.17 15.38
N ARG A 173 0.63 -2.87 15.83
CA ARG A 173 -0.29 -3.86 16.39
C ARG A 173 -0.73 -4.90 15.36
N ILE A 174 -1.08 -4.45 14.15
CA ILE A 174 -1.50 -5.37 13.08
C ILE A 174 -0.32 -6.17 12.55
N ARG A 175 0.87 -5.57 12.42
CA ARG A 175 2.08 -6.29 12.02
C ARG A 175 2.41 -7.42 13.02
N GLN A 176 2.30 -7.17 14.32
CA GLN A 176 2.48 -8.19 15.35
C GLN A 176 1.40 -9.29 15.27
N TRP A 177 0.15 -8.92 15.03
CA TRP A 177 -0.95 -9.87 14.86
C TRP A 177 -0.76 -10.75 13.61
N LEU A 178 -0.42 -10.17 12.47
CA LEU A 178 -0.10 -10.90 11.22
C LEU A 178 1.10 -11.84 11.40
N MET A 179 2.14 -11.41 12.11
CA MET A 179 3.30 -12.27 12.39
C MET A 179 2.95 -13.42 13.33
N ARG A 180 2.10 -13.20 14.32
CA ARG A 180 1.58 -14.26 15.22
C ARG A 180 0.72 -15.27 14.45
N ALA A 181 -0.15 -14.81 13.56
CA ALA A 181 -0.97 -15.66 12.71
C ALA A 181 -0.12 -16.54 11.78
N ARG A 182 0.90 -15.96 11.12
CA ARG A 182 1.86 -16.73 10.29
C ARG A 182 2.64 -17.79 11.07
N ARG A 183 3.05 -17.48 12.30
CA ARG A 183 3.75 -18.45 13.18
C ARG A 183 2.84 -19.62 13.56
N LYS A 184 1.54 -19.34 13.84
CA LYS A 184 0.55 -20.41 14.13
C LYS A 184 0.35 -21.34 12.93
N THR A 185 0.19 -20.79 11.72
CA THR A 185 0.01 -21.57 10.49
C THR A 185 1.25 -22.40 10.15
N LYS A 186 2.46 -21.84 10.35
CA LYS A 186 3.71 -22.59 10.12
C LYS A 186 3.86 -23.74 11.11
N LYS A 187 3.54 -23.51 12.41
CA LYS A 187 3.56 -24.59 13.43
C LYS A 187 2.51 -25.65 13.17
N ALA A 188 1.31 -25.29 12.70
CA ALA A 188 0.27 -26.24 12.32
C ALA A 188 0.71 -27.12 11.13
N ARG A 189 1.30 -26.52 10.08
CA ARG A 189 1.87 -27.27 8.95
C ARG A 189 3.02 -28.18 9.35
N GLN A 190 3.90 -27.74 10.24
CA GLN A 190 4.99 -28.58 10.73
C GLN A 190 4.49 -29.78 11.55
N ARG A 191 3.44 -29.58 12.37
CA ARG A 191 2.79 -30.69 13.10
C ARG A 191 2.09 -31.69 12.17
N GLN A 192 1.43 -31.21 11.11
CA GLN A 192 0.82 -32.09 10.09
C GLN A 192 1.88 -32.92 9.35
N ASN A 193 3.03 -32.33 9.01
CA ASN A 193 4.12 -33.05 8.34
C ASN A 193 4.91 -33.97 9.28
N ALA A 194 4.92 -33.71 10.58
CA ALA A 194 5.58 -34.56 11.58
C ALA A 194 4.67 -35.72 12.09
N GLY A 195 3.37 -35.64 11.84
CA GLY A 195 2.39 -36.66 12.24
C GLY A 195 1.93 -37.59 11.09
N GLY A 196 2.64 -37.65 9.97
CA GLY A 196 2.41 -38.60 8.89
C GLY A 196 2.70 -40.03 9.36
N PRO A 197 1.88 -41.02 9.00
CA PRO A 197 1.98 -42.39 9.53
C PRO A 197 3.31 -43.03 9.16
N LEU A 198 3.87 -43.70 10.16
CA LEU A 198 5.02 -44.62 10.08
C LEU A 198 4.89 -45.52 8.85
N ARG A 199 5.69 -45.23 7.80
CA ARG A 199 5.99 -46.17 6.74
C ARG A 199 7.16 -47.09 7.19
N ASP A 200 6.94 -47.83 8.24
CA ASP A 200 7.89 -48.88 8.63
C ASP A 200 7.09 -50.07 9.20
N SER A 201 6.44 -50.80 8.33
CA SER A 201 5.97 -52.15 8.67
C SER A 201 5.68 -53.02 7.42
N ILE A 202 6.53 -52.96 6.40
CA ILE A 202 6.55 -53.98 5.34
C ILE A 202 8.02 -54.21 4.94
N ALA A 203 8.77 -54.83 5.82
CA ALA A 203 10.08 -55.40 5.47
C ALA A 203 10.49 -56.48 6.51
N ASN A 204 9.58 -57.37 6.86
CA ASN A 204 9.95 -58.62 7.54
C ASN A 204 8.79 -59.59 7.46
N ALA A 205 8.60 -60.16 6.29
CA ALA A 205 7.82 -61.39 6.11
C ALA A 205 8.24 -62.04 4.78
N THR A 206 9.47 -62.54 4.74
CA THR A 206 9.90 -63.62 3.84
C THR A 206 11.12 -64.26 4.50
N ASP A 207 10.85 -65.29 5.28
CA ASP A 207 11.61 -66.50 5.43
C ASP A 207 10.61 -67.65 5.61
#